data_bfaa5705f4a1e1a359061cc7c4c66f91
#
_entry.id   bfaa5705f4a1e1a359061cc7c4c66f91
#
_cell.length_a   1.000
_cell.length_b   1.000
_cell.length_c   1.000
_cell.angle_alpha   90.00
_cell.angle_beta   90.00
_cell.angle_gamma   90.00
#
_symmetry.space_group_name_H-M   'P 1'
#
loop_
_entity.id
_entity.type
_entity.pdbx_description
1 polymer ?
#
loop_
_entity_poly.entity_id
_entity_poly.type
_entity_poly.pdbx_seq_one_letter_code
_entity_poly.pdbx_strand_id
1 'polypeptide(L)'
;MALTSPSTQTKKEEQGKMQGIFSSGTTGLIQNQHALCTMATQESPMSINKEKVRTYIANILHGLSDTNQTIANYVLQNPSMVAQLPVKKLAVEIGVSEATIVRFCKHIGYAGLLELKSALNRELFDDSDLSLPVTPDILMNDTRHDVAQKIALTVDRAVKETIDLIDMQTINQIVSLFISARRVMFIGFGASGLAALEARDKMNRIGIDSDAFTDRFSMTLKLANLKPDDLVVAFSHSGETPEVVNAFKLAEKAGATRLAITHSTHSPLTSLGNYVLLTCGESERYQGDSIGTRVSQPFM
;
A
#
# COMPACT_ATOMS: atom_id res chain seq x y z
N MET A 1 -18.99 8.93 -63.97
CA MET A 1 -18.33 7.72 -63.50
C MET A 1 -18.98 7.29 -62.19
N ALA A 2 -19.86 6.29 -62.29
CA ALA A 2 -20.71 5.89 -61.13
C ALA A 2 -19.94 4.87 -60.25
N LEU A 3 -19.86 5.15 -58.94
CA LEU A 3 -19.31 4.21 -57.94
C LEU A 3 -20.43 3.26 -57.51
N THR A 4 -20.28 1.98 -57.88
CA THR A 4 -21.18 0.90 -57.47
C THR A 4 -20.95 0.51 -56.01
N SER A 5 -22.04 0.51 -55.22
CA SER A 5 -22.07 0.00 -53.84
C SER A 5 -21.98 -1.53 -53.79
N PRO A 6 -21.33 -2.13 -52.78
CA PRO A 6 -21.21 -3.59 -52.67
C PRO A 6 -22.56 -4.25 -52.32
N SER A 7 -22.77 -5.44 -52.89
CA SER A 7 -23.99 -6.21 -52.86
C SER A 7 -24.34 -6.76 -51.48
N THR A 8 -25.65 -6.91 -51.23
CA THR A 8 -26.27 -7.34 -49.94
C THR A 8 -25.82 -8.75 -49.46
N GLN A 9 -25.18 -9.54 -50.33
CA GLN A 9 -24.66 -10.87 -49.94
C GLN A 9 -23.40 -10.84 -49.11
N THR A 10 -22.47 -9.90 -49.33
CA THR A 10 -21.22 -9.76 -48.56
C THR A 10 -21.46 -9.35 -47.14
N LYS A 11 -22.51 -8.59 -46.84
CA LYS A 11 -22.88 -8.19 -45.46
C LYS A 11 -23.45 -9.33 -44.61
N LYS A 12 -24.10 -10.31 -45.23
CA LYS A 12 -24.63 -11.49 -44.47
C LYS A 12 -23.54 -12.51 -44.12
N GLU A 13 -22.50 -12.64 -44.92
CA GLU A 13 -21.37 -13.52 -44.61
C GLU A 13 -20.47 -12.97 -43.53
N GLU A 14 -20.28 -11.66 -43.45
CA GLU A 14 -19.52 -11.03 -42.33
C GLU A 14 -20.28 -11.06 -41.00
N GLN A 15 -21.61 -10.92 -41.01
CA GLN A 15 -22.42 -11.06 -39.78
C GLN A 15 -22.46 -12.51 -39.26
N GLY A 16 -22.44 -13.52 -40.15
CA GLY A 16 -22.36 -14.94 -39.76
C GLY A 16 -21.02 -15.34 -39.12
N LYS A 17 -19.92 -14.71 -39.57
CA LYS A 17 -18.59 -14.96 -38.96
C LYS A 17 -18.39 -14.29 -37.61
N MET A 18 -19.01 -13.13 -37.35
CA MET A 18 -18.93 -12.48 -36.02
C MET A 18 -19.78 -13.17 -34.93
N GLN A 19 -20.89 -13.82 -35.30
CA GLN A 19 -21.68 -14.58 -34.31
C GLN A 19 -21.03 -15.91 -33.90
N GLY A 20 -20.17 -16.53 -34.75
CA GLY A 20 -19.43 -17.74 -34.43
C GLY A 20 -18.28 -17.56 -33.47
N ILE A 21 -17.74 -16.36 -33.31
CA ILE A 21 -16.59 -16.07 -32.44
C ILE A 21 -17.03 -15.80 -30.99
N PHE A 22 -18.27 -15.37 -30.80
CA PHE A 22 -18.81 -15.10 -29.44
C PHE A 22 -19.44 -16.31 -28.73
N SER A 23 -19.77 -17.40 -29.44
CA SER A 23 -20.41 -18.58 -28.85
C SER A 23 -19.44 -19.61 -28.27
N SER A 24 -18.15 -19.59 -28.66
CA SER A 24 -17.14 -20.55 -28.18
C SER A 24 -16.30 -20.04 -26.98
N GLY A 25 -16.36 -18.76 -26.68
CA GLY A 25 -15.55 -18.17 -25.58
C GLY A 25 -16.21 -18.18 -24.20
N THR A 26 -17.54 -18.14 -24.13
CA THR A 26 -18.28 -18.00 -22.87
C THR A 26 -18.47 -19.30 -22.09
N THR A 27 -18.52 -20.45 -22.78
CA THR A 27 -18.70 -21.76 -22.10
C THR A 27 -17.43 -22.22 -21.37
N GLY A 28 -16.24 -21.86 -21.88
CA GLY A 28 -14.97 -22.18 -21.26
C GLY A 28 -14.66 -21.34 -20.01
N LEU A 29 -15.10 -20.10 -19.96
CA LEU A 29 -14.90 -19.21 -18.80
C LEU A 29 -15.83 -19.56 -17.62
N ILE A 30 -17.05 -20.01 -17.90
CA ILE A 30 -18.00 -20.42 -16.83
C ILE A 30 -17.58 -21.76 -16.21
N GLN A 31 -17.05 -22.70 -16.99
CA GLN A 31 -16.53 -23.95 -16.44
C GLN A 31 -15.27 -23.76 -15.60
N ASN A 32 -14.41 -22.77 -15.92
CA ASN A 32 -13.24 -22.49 -15.08
C ASN A 32 -13.60 -21.73 -13.78
N GLN A 33 -14.66 -20.93 -13.76
CA GLN A 33 -15.14 -20.32 -12.52
C GLN A 33 -15.77 -21.34 -11.56
N HIS A 34 -16.47 -22.36 -12.07
CA HIS A 34 -16.97 -23.46 -11.23
C HIS A 34 -15.85 -24.37 -10.71
N ALA A 35 -14.79 -24.62 -11.48
CA ALA A 35 -13.63 -25.37 -11.02
C ALA A 35 -12.82 -24.61 -9.96
N LEU A 36 -12.71 -23.28 -10.05
CA LEU A 36 -12.09 -22.44 -9.02
C LEU A 36 -12.95 -22.33 -7.75
N CYS A 37 -14.28 -22.36 -7.86
CA CYS A 37 -15.18 -22.33 -6.71
C CYS A 37 -15.24 -23.69 -5.98
N THR A 38 -15.08 -24.80 -6.70
CA THR A 38 -15.09 -26.15 -6.11
C THR A 38 -13.75 -26.52 -5.46
N MET A 39 -12.65 -25.86 -5.84
CA MET A 39 -11.35 -26.01 -5.14
C MET A 39 -11.24 -25.17 -3.86
N ALA A 40 -12.14 -24.22 -3.64
CA ALA A 40 -12.16 -23.37 -2.44
C ALA A 40 -12.91 -24.01 -1.24
N THR A 41 -13.50 -25.19 -1.39
CA THR A 41 -14.27 -25.86 -0.32
C THR A 41 -13.61 -27.14 0.24
N GLN A 42 -12.32 -27.38 -0.04
CA GLN A 42 -11.53 -28.22 0.84
C GLN A 42 -10.87 -27.30 1.88
N GLU A 43 -11.64 -26.95 2.91
CA GLU A 43 -11.12 -26.40 4.16
C GLU A 43 -10.15 -27.43 4.75
N SER A 44 -8.86 -27.25 4.46
CA SER A 44 -7.82 -27.65 5.41
C SER A 44 -8.17 -26.96 6.73
N PRO A 45 -8.07 -27.65 7.89
CA PRO A 45 -8.35 -27.00 9.16
C PRO A 45 -7.50 -25.74 9.20
N MET A 46 -8.17 -24.59 9.31
CA MET A 46 -7.60 -23.26 9.42
C MET A 46 -6.41 -23.35 10.37
N SER A 47 -5.19 -23.27 9.86
CA SER A 47 -4.02 -23.10 10.72
C SER A 47 -4.24 -21.75 11.39
N ILE A 48 -4.71 -21.82 12.66
CA ILE A 48 -4.87 -20.65 13.51
C ILE A 48 -3.55 -19.92 13.45
N ASN A 49 -3.55 -18.67 12.99
CA ASN A 49 -2.38 -17.83 13.02
C ASN A 49 -2.05 -17.56 14.49
N LYS A 50 -1.21 -18.42 15.08
CA LYS A 50 -0.83 -18.43 16.50
C LYS A 50 0.17 -17.31 16.84
N GLU A 51 0.48 -16.41 15.91
CA GLU A 51 1.55 -15.43 16.05
C GLU A 51 1.16 -14.25 16.95
N LYS A 52 -0.14 -13.94 17.09
CA LYS A 52 -0.63 -12.90 18.03
C LYS A 52 -1.59 -13.50 19.05
N VAL A 53 -1.02 -14.09 20.07
CA VAL A 53 -1.74 -14.78 21.17
C VAL A 53 -2.80 -13.88 21.79
N ARG A 54 -2.44 -12.64 22.15
CA ARG A 54 -3.35 -11.70 22.81
C ARG A 54 -4.54 -11.33 21.92
N THR A 55 -4.29 -11.05 20.64
CA THR A 55 -5.36 -10.74 19.68
C THR A 55 -6.31 -11.94 19.52
N TYR A 56 -5.76 -13.15 19.42
CA TYR A 56 -6.58 -14.36 19.31
C TYR A 56 -7.44 -14.59 20.56
N ILE A 57 -6.84 -14.50 21.78
CA ILE A 57 -7.54 -14.67 23.05
C ILE A 57 -8.64 -13.61 23.21
N ALA A 58 -8.37 -12.35 22.87
CA ALA A 58 -9.36 -11.27 22.93
C ALA A 58 -10.58 -11.54 22.03
N ASN A 59 -10.37 -12.08 20.83
CA ASN A 59 -11.44 -12.38 19.87
C ASN A 59 -12.36 -13.52 20.35
N ILE A 60 -11.83 -14.53 21.07
CA ILE A 60 -12.62 -15.67 21.53
C ILE A 60 -13.18 -15.48 22.96
N LEU A 61 -12.81 -14.40 23.67
CA LEU A 61 -13.08 -14.20 25.09
C LEU A 61 -14.54 -14.40 25.47
N HIS A 62 -15.46 -13.82 24.72
CA HIS A 62 -16.90 -13.89 25.00
C HIS A 62 -17.53 -15.28 24.81
N GLY A 63 -16.85 -16.18 24.08
CA GLY A 63 -17.30 -17.57 23.86
C GLY A 63 -16.76 -18.57 24.88
N LEU A 64 -15.90 -18.13 25.81
CA LEU A 64 -15.28 -18.98 26.82
C LEU A 64 -16.17 -19.14 28.05
N SER A 65 -16.03 -20.29 28.77
CA SER A 65 -16.64 -20.47 30.09
C SER A 65 -16.01 -19.53 31.12
N ASP A 66 -16.73 -19.20 32.22
CA ASP A 66 -16.31 -18.26 33.24
C ASP A 66 -14.88 -18.49 33.75
N THR A 67 -14.53 -19.75 34.02
CA THR A 67 -13.17 -20.11 34.46
C THR A 67 -12.14 -19.86 33.36
N ASN A 68 -12.47 -20.15 32.11
CA ASN A 68 -11.57 -19.88 31.00
C ASN A 68 -11.47 -18.38 30.69
N GLN A 69 -12.53 -17.61 30.89
CA GLN A 69 -12.49 -16.13 30.80
C GLN A 69 -11.59 -15.54 31.87
N THR A 70 -11.61 -16.07 33.10
CA THR A 70 -10.71 -15.64 34.18
C THR A 70 -9.24 -15.83 33.78
N ILE A 71 -8.89 -17.02 33.23
CA ILE A 71 -7.54 -17.30 32.75
C ILE A 71 -7.18 -16.40 31.57
N ALA A 72 -8.07 -16.27 30.60
CA ALA A 72 -7.89 -15.45 29.39
C ALA A 72 -7.62 -13.97 29.77
N ASN A 73 -8.45 -13.39 30.66
CA ASN A 73 -8.26 -12.04 31.13
C ASN A 73 -6.92 -11.84 31.85
N TYR A 74 -6.50 -12.82 32.67
CA TYR A 74 -5.19 -12.75 33.31
C TYR A 74 -4.05 -12.76 32.28
N VAL A 75 -4.15 -13.63 31.26
CA VAL A 75 -3.16 -13.68 30.13
C VAL A 75 -3.10 -12.34 29.40
N LEU A 76 -4.24 -11.72 29.12
CA LEU A 76 -4.32 -10.44 28.42
C LEU A 76 -3.71 -9.28 29.24
N GLN A 77 -3.98 -9.27 30.57
CA GLN A 77 -3.51 -8.21 31.45
C GLN A 77 -2.05 -8.37 31.87
N ASN A 78 -1.56 -9.61 31.98
CA ASN A 78 -0.23 -9.92 32.52
C ASN A 78 0.58 -10.87 31.62
N PRO A 79 0.74 -10.59 30.32
CA PRO A 79 1.37 -11.50 29.38
C PRO A 79 2.83 -11.84 29.74
N SER A 80 3.61 -10.87 30.21
CA SER A 80 4.99 -11.07 30.65
C SER A 80 5.09 -11.98 31.88
N MET A 81 4.17 -11.85 32.83
CA MET A 81 4.10 -12.72 34.04
C MET A 81 3.76 -14.15 33.62
N VAL A 82 2.79 -14.33 32.70
CA VAL A 82 2.42 -15.65 32.20
C VAL A 82 3.58 -16.31 31.47
N ALA A 83 4.33 -15.55 30.69
CA ALA A 83 5.51 -16.04 29.96
C ALA A 83 6.62 -16.56 30.89
N GLN A 84 6.80 -15.94 32.05
CA GLN A 84 7.94 -16.22 32.96
C GLN A 84 7.60 -17.19 34.11
N LEU A 85 6.42 -17.05 34.74
CA LEU A 85 6.12 -17.76 35.97
C LEU A 85 5.89 -19.27 35.80
N PRO A 86 6.36 -20.14 36.70
CA PRO A 86 6.00 -21.56 36.72
C PRO A 86 4.47 -21.78 36.86
N VAL A 87 3.96 -22.89 36.33
CA VAL A 87 2.52 -23.23 36.37
C VAL A 87 1.92 -23.17 37.77
N LYS A 88 2.66 -23.62 38.77
CA LYS A 88 2.24 -23.56 40.19
C LYS A 88 1.96 -22.14 40.67
N LYS A 89 2.85 -21.21 40.36
CA LYS A 89 2.68 -19.80 40.72
C LYS A 89 1.52 -19.15 39.94
N LEU A 90 1.40 -19.43 38.63
CA LEU A 90 0.27 -18.97 37.85
C LEU A 90 -1.07 -19.49 38.39
N ALA A 91 -1.12 -20.76 38.81
CA ALA A 91 -2.32 -21.36 39.39
C ALA A 91 -2.78 -20.63 40.65
N VAL A 92 -1.83 -20.23 41.50
CA VAL A 92 -2.10 -19.44 42.71
C VAL A 92 -2.55 -18.02 42.38
N GLU A 93 -1.87 -17.35 41.47
CA GLU A 93 -2.18 -15.97 41.06
C GLU A 93 -3.57 -15.86 40.40
N ILE A 94 -3.94 -16.83 39.56
CA ILE A 94 -5.23 -16.83 38.86
C ILE A 94 -6.35 -17.39 39.75
N GLY A 95 -6.02 -18.14 40.81
CA GLY A 95 -7.00 -18.82 41.68
C GLY A 95 -7.60 -20.08 41.06
N VAL A 96 -6.86 -20.82 40.23
CA VAL A 96 -7.29 -22.04 39.56
C VAL A 96 -6.30 -23.20 39.77
N SER A 97 -6.69 -24.44 39.41
CA SER A 97 -5.75 -25.56 39.44
C SER A 97 -4.78 -25.53 38.26
N GLU A 98 -3.57 -26.12 38.48
CA GLU A 98 -2.59 -26.30 37.39
C GLU A 98 -3.19 -27.04 36.20
N ALA A 99 -3.98 -28.09 36.44
CA ALA A 99 -4.67 -28.85 35.41
C ALA A 99 -5.68 -28.02 34.62
N THR A 100 -6.29 -27.01 35.25
CA THR A 100 -7.22 -26.09 34.59
C THR A 100 -6.48 -25.18 33.62
N ILE A 101 -5.30 -24.67 33.99
CA ILE A 101 -4.45 -23.87 33.09
C ILE A 101 -4.03 -24.69 31.86
N VAL A 102 -3.59 -25.96 32.07
CA VAL A 102 -3.19 -26.82 30.96
C VAL A 102 -4.38 -27.13 30.03
N ARG A 103 -5.58 -27.36 30.59
CA ARG A 103 -6.80 -27.55 29.79
C ARG A 103 -7.19 -26.32 29.01
N PHE A 104 -7.08 -25.13 29.61
CA PHE A 104 -7.28 -23.87 28.90
C PHE A 104 -6.33 -23.73 27.72
N CYS A 105 -5.02 -23.96 27.89
CA CYS A 105 -4.06 -23.92 26.80
C CYS A 105 -4.45 -24.82 25.63
N LYS A 106 -4.88 -26.07 25.94
CA LYS A 106 -5.36 -27.03 24.94
C LYS A 106 -6.66 -26.57 24.26
N HIS A 107 -7.57 -25.99 25.02
CA HIS A 107 -8.83 -25.48 24.51
C HIS A 107 -8.64 -24.35 23.49
N ILE A 108 -7.66 -23.48 23.72
CA ILE A 108 -7.30 -22.40 22.80
C ILE A 108 -6.27 -22.81 21.71
N GLY A 109 -6.05 -24.14 21.54
CA GLY A 109 -5.30 -24.70 20.43
C GLY A 109 -3.78 -24.82 20.63
N TYR A 110 -3.26 -24.67 21.87
CA TYR A 110 -1.85 -24.93 22.20
C TYR A 110 -1.71 -26.35 22.80
N ALA A 111 -0.58 -27.03 22.56
CA ALA A 111 -0.34 -28.36 23.14
C ALA A 111 -0.25 -28.32 24.68
N GLY A 112 0.06 -27.16 25.27
CA GLY A 112 0.13 -26.91 26.70
C GLY A 112 0.71 -25.56 27.03
N LEU A 113 0.96 -25.32 28.34
CA LEU A 113 1.46 -24.03 28.83
C LEU A 113 2.82 -23.64 28.25
N LEU A 114 3.69 -24.62 27.96
CA LEU A 114 5.02 -24.33 27.42
C LEU A 114 4.93 -23.71 26.02
N GLU A 115 4.05 -24.24 25.18
CA GLU A 115 3.84 -23.71 23.82
C GLU A 115 3.19 -22.31 23.89
N LEU A 116 2.19 -22.11 24.76
CA LEU A 116 1.57 -20.80 24.98
C LEU A 116 2.60 -19.78 25.45
N LYS A 117 3.48 -20.13 26.38
CA LYS A 117 4.56 -19.26 26.86
C LYS A 117 5.55 -18.90 25.75
N SER A 118 5.92 -19.89 24.93
CA SER A 118 6.81 -19.66 23.79
C SER A 118 6.20 -18.70 22.79
N ALA A 119 4.89 -18.82 22.52
CA ALA A 119 4.16 -17.92 21.65
C ALA A 119 4.02 -16.50 22.26
N LEU A 120 3.71 -16.41 23.57
CA LEU A 120 3.67 -15.13 24.28
C LEU A 120 5.04 -14.44 24.34
N ASN A 121 6.12 -15.19 24.57
CA ASN A 121 7.46 -14.64 24.55
C ASN A 121 7.79 -14.04 23.16
N ARG A 122 7.50 -14.75 22.07
CA ARG A 122 7.68 -14.22 20.71
C ARG A 122 6.88 -12.92 20.53
N GLU A 123 5.61 -12.90 20.92
CA GLU A 123 4.78 -11.70 20.80
C GLU A 123 5.30 -10.52 21.67
N LEU A 124 5.81 -10.80 22.86
CA LEU A 124 6.38 -9.80 23.77
C LEU A 124 7.76 -9.30 23.28
N PHE A 125 8.55 -10.15 22.64
CA PHE A 125 9.79 -9.75 21.98
C PHE A 125 9.48 -8.91 20.74
N ASP A 126 8.47 -9.25 19.94
CA ASP A 126 8.01 -8.43 18.82
C ASP A 126 7.48 -7.06 19.29
N ASP A 127 6.80 -7.00 20.46
CA ASP A 127 6.33 -5.72 21.03
C ASP A 127 7.44 -4.94 21.79
N SER A 128 8.47 -5.62 22.32
CA SER A 128 9.57 -4.97 23.03
C SER A 128 10.75 -4.62 22.12
N ASP A 129 10.84 -5.28 20.97
CA ASP A 129 11.93 -5.12 20.01
C ASP A 129 11.62 -4.08 18.91
N LEU A 130 10.88 -3.03 19.28
CA LEU A 130 10.96 -1.74 18.56
C LEU A 130 12.38 -1.12 18.68
N SER A 131 13.33 -1.81 19.33
CA SER A 131 14.68 -1.33 19.58
C SER A 131 15.81 -2.11 18.90
N LEU A 132 15.56 -3.25 18.24
CA LEU A 132 16.52 -3.76 17.29
C LEU A 132 16.20 -3.15 15.92
N PRO A 133 17.20 -2.58 15.22
CA PRO A 133 16.99 -2.16 13.86
C PRO A 133 16.71 -3.41 13.03
N VAL A 134 15.41 -3.74 12.84
CA VAL A 134 15.02 -4.62 11.73
C VAL A 134 15.56 -3.89 10.52
N THR A 135 16.67 -4.40 9.99
CA THR A 135 17.21 -3.84 8.76
C THR A 135 16.11 -3.99 7.72
N PRO A 136 15.69 -2.92 7.06
CA PRO A 136 14.63 -2.98 6.06
C PRO A 136 15.02 -3.90 4.90
N ASP A 137 16.28 -4.28 4.79
CA ASP A 137 16.81 -5.15 3.75
C ASP A 137 16.22 -6.55 3.83
N ILE A 138 15.51 -6.93 2.78
CA ILE A 138 15.02 -8.30 2.59
C ILE A 138 16.23 -9.19 2.29
N LEU A 139 16.44 -10.21 3.12
CA LEU A 139 17.54 -11.15 3.01
C LEU A 139 17.09 -12.44 2.31
N MET A 140 18.02 -13.14 1.68
CA MET A 140 17.72 -14.41 0.97
C MET A 140 17.21 -15.52 1.89
N ASN A 141 17.47 -15.45 3.18
CA ASN A 141 17.03 -16.40 4.21
C ASN A 141 15.77 -15.93 4.97
N ASP A 142 15.20 -14.79 4.63
CA ASP A 142 13.95 -14.33 5.21
C ASP A 142 12.81 -15.30 4.89
N THR A 143 11.97 -15.56 5.87
CA THR A 143 10.71 -16.25 5.64
C THR A 143 9.72 -15.35 4.89
N ARG A 144 8.67 -15.91 4.31
CA ARG A 144 7.61 -15.10 3.68
C ARG A 144 6.97 -14.11 4.66
N HIS A 145 6.90 -14.47 5.92
CA HIS A 145 6.39 -13.62 6.99
C HIS A 145 7.33 -12.46 7.28
N ASP A 146 8.64 -12.73 7.41
CA ASP A 146 9.65 -11.68 7.62
C ASP A 146 9.65 -10.66 6.48
N VAL A 147 9.55 -11.14 5.23
CA VAL A 147 9.42 -10.27 4.04
C VAL A 147 8.18 -9.36 4.15
N ALA A 148 7.03 -9.93 4.51
CA ALA A 148 5.80 -9.14 4.65
C ALA A 148 5.90 -8.09 5.76
N GLN A 149 6.50 -8.45 6.90
CA GLN A 149 6.73 -7.51 8.00
C GLN A 149 7.71 -6.39 7.61
N LYS A 150 8.82 -6.72 6.97
CA LYS A 150 9.80 -5.74 6.50
C LYS A 150 9.19 -4.75 5.52
N ILE A 151 8.38 -5.22 4.57
CA ILE A 151 7.63 -4.35 3.65
C ILE A 151 6.68 -3.43 4.42
N ALA A 152 5.92 -3.95 5.38
CA ALA A 152 4.99 -3.16 6.18
C ALA A 152 5.70 -2.07 6.99
N LEU A 153 6.85 -2.39 7.60
CA LEU A 153 7.68 -1.45 8.34
C LEU A 153 8.27 -0.36 7.44
N THR A 154 8.75 -0.73 6.24
CA THR A 154 9.26 0.23 5.25
C THR A 154 8.18 1.23 4.84
N VAL A 155 6.96 0.75 4.59
CA VAL A 155 5.81 1.60 4.26
C VAL A 155 5.45 2.53 5.42
N ASP A 156 5.32 2.00 6.64
CA ASP A 156 4.99 2.78 7.85
C ASP A 156 6.03 3.88 8.10
N ARG A 157 7.32 3.53 7.99
CA ARG A 157 8.42 4.49 8.13
C ARG A 157 8.35 5.57 7.06
N ALA A 158 8.21 5.20 5.79
CA ALA A 158 8.15 6.16 4.69
C ALA A 158 7.02 7.20 4.85
N VAL A 159 5.84 6.76 5.32
CA VAL A 159 4.71 7.65 5.59
C VAL A 159 5.00 8.56 6.79
N LYS A 160 5.46 8.01 7.92
CA LYS A 160 5.75 8.80 9.13
C LYS A 160 6.82 9.86 8.88
N GLU A 161 7.94 9.45 8.30
CA GLU A 161 9.04 10.37 7.99
C GLU A 161 8.62 11.44 6.96
N THR A 162 7.72 11.10 6.02
CA THR A 162 7.17 12.09 5.08
C THR A 162 6.30 13.12 5.82
N ILE A 163 5.45 12.68 6.77
CA ILE A 163 4.64 13.59 7.60
C ILE A 163 5.53 14.55 8.40
N ASP A 164 6.63 14.05 8.96
CA ASP A 164 7.56 14.86 9.76
C ASP A 164 8.26 15.95 8.94
N LEU A 165 8.35 15.80 7.61
CA LEU A 165 8.90 16.82 6.71
C LEU A 165 7.87 17.88 6.28
N ILE A 166 6.59 17.66 6.57
CA ILE A 166 5.53 18.58 6.13
C ILE A 166 5.54 19.86 6.97
N ASP A 167 5.77 20.99 6.29
CA ASP A 167 5.48 22.30 6.84
C ASP A 167 4.05 22.74 6.50
N MET A 168 3.22 22.89 7.54
CA MET A 168 1.81 23.25 7.37
C MET A 168 1.61 24.64 6.74
N GLN A 169 2.54 25.55 6.86
CA GLN A 169 2.45 26.85 6.19
C GLN A 169 2.61 26.69 4.68
N THR A 170 3.58 25.89 4.26
CA THR A 170 3.80 25.53 2.85
C THR A 170 2.58 24.79 2.28
N ILE A 171 1.99 23.84 3.02
CA ILE A 171 0.76 23.13 2.60
C ILE A 171 -0.38 24.12 2.36
N ASN A 172 -0.63 25.08 3.26
CA ASN A 172 -1.70 26.05 3.09
C ASN A 172 -1.51 26.91 1.84
N GLN A 173 -0.27 27.28 1.50
CA GLN A 173 0.06 27.98 0.26
C GLN A 173 -0.23 27.11 -0.97
N ILE A 174 0.18 25.84 -0.94
CA ILE A 174 -0.05 24.88 -2.02
C ILE A 174 -1.56 24.64 -2.23
N VAL A 175 -2.34 24.47 -1.17
CA VAL A 175 -3.81 24.35 -1.27
C VAL A 175 -4.40 25.58 -1.98
N SER A 176 -3.94 26.77 -1.63
CA SER A 176 -4.40 28.01 -2.28
C SER A 176 -4.04 28.05 -3.77
N LEU A 177 -2.86 27.52 -4.15
CA LEU A 177 -2.45 27.41 -5.55
C LEU A 177 -3.34 26.44 -6.33
N PHE A 178 -3.68 25.28 -5.77
CA PHE A 178 -4.59 24.32 -6.42
C PHE A 178 -5.98 24.92 -6.68
N ILE A 179 -6.50 25.70 -5.72
CA ILE A 179 -7.81 26.34 -5.84
C ILE A 179 -7.80 27.47 -6.87
N SER A 180 -6.71 28.24 -6.95
CA SER A 180 -6.62 29.42 -7.82
C SER A 180 -6.10 29.11 -9.22
N ALA A 181 -5.46 27.96 -9.44
CA ALA A 181 -4.91 27.59 -10.74
C ALA A 181 -6.01 27.48 -11.78
N ARG A 182 -5.76 28.02 -12.99
CA ARG A 182 -6.65 27.82 -14.13
C ARG A 182 -6.76 26.35 -14.52
N ARG A 183 -5.64 25.60 -14.42
CA ARG A 183 -5.50 24.17 -14.70
C ARG A 183 -4.28 23.64 -13.99
N VAL A 184 -4.38 22.41 -13.50
CA VAL A 184 -3.27 21.68 -12.86
C VAL A 184 -2.76 20.60 -13.80
N MET A 185 -1.45 20.56 -14.02
CA MET A 185 -0.81 19.51 -14.84
C MET A 185 0.14 18.70 -13.98
N PHE A 186 -0.22 17.44 -13.76
CA PHE A 186 0.62 16.46 -13.07
C PHE A 186 1.56 15.79 -14.06
N ILE A 187 2.84 15.67 -13.71
CA ILE A 187 3.85 15.00 -14.54
C ILE A 187 4.68 14.03 -13.73
N GLY A 188 5.02 12.89 -14.32
CA GLY A 188 5.86 11.87 -13.71
C GLY A 188 6.07 10.67 -14.63
N PHE A 189 7.07 9.83 -14.35
CA PHE A 189 7.37 8.63 -15.12
C PHE A 189 7.44 7.40 -14.20
N GLY A 190 7.13 6.21 -14.73
CA GLY A 190 7.15 4.97 -13.96
C GLY A 190 6.23 5.04 -12.75
N ALA A 191 6.74 4.70 -11.56
CA ALA A 191 5.98 4.78 -10.31
C ALA A 191 5.50 6.22 -10.01
N SER A 192 6.33 7.23 -10.26
CA SER A 192 5.95 8.63 -10.12
C SER A 192 4.86 9.05 -11.12
N GLY A 193 4.80 8.40 -12.29
CA GLY A 193 3.70 8.58 -13.25
C GLY A 193 2.37 8.04 -12.72
N LEU A 194 2.39 6.91 -12.00
CA LEU A 194 1.18 6.39 -11.34
C LEU A 194 0.66 7.35 -10.27
N ALA A 195 1.56 7.96 -9.48
CA ALA A 195 1.19 8.99 -8.52
C ALA A 195 0.57 10.22 -9.20
N ALA A 196 1.12 10.65 -10.33
CA ALA A 196 0.58 11.74 -11.13
C ALA A 196 -0.85 11.45 -11.64
N LEU A 197 -1.10 10.23 -12.13
CA LEU A 197 -2.43 9.80 -12.57
C LEU A 197 -3.43 9.76 -11.41
N GLU A 198 -3.03 9.23 -10.26
CA GLU A 198 -3.86 9.19 -9.06
C GLU A 198 -4.20 10.59 -8.55
N ALA A 199 -3.22 11.50 -8.51
CA ALA A 199 -3.42 12.89 -8.11
C ALA A 199 -4.42 13.57 -9.03
N ARG A 200 -4.30 13.44 -10.36
CA ARG A 200 -5.28 13.94 -11.33
C ARG A 200 -6.69 13.45 -11.02
N ASP A 201 -6.86 12.15 -10.80
CA ASP A 201 -8.18 11.56 -10.56
C ASP A 201 -8.80 12.08 -9.26
N LYS A 202 -7.99 12.26 -8.21
CA LYS A 202 -8.43 12.86 -6.94
C LYS A 202 -8.85 14.32 -7.12
N MET A 203 -8.06 15.12 -7.83
CA MET A 203 -8.36 16.54 -8.08
C MET A 203 -9.60 16.72 -8.94
N ASN A 204 -9.76 15.94 -10.00
CA ASN A 204 -10.96 15.98 -10.85
C ASN A 204 -12.24 15.61 -10.07
N ARG A 205 -12.18 14.69 -9.09
CA ARG A 205 -13.32 14.34 -8.24
C ARG A 205 -13.83 15.50 -7.40
N ILE A 206 -12.95 16.42 -7.02
CA ILE A 206 -13.31 17.62 -6.24
C ILE A 206 -13.52 18.87 -7.12
N GLY A 207 -13.53 18.70 -8.45
CA GLY A 207 -13.84 19.78 -9.40
C GLY A 207 -12.66 20.66 -9.81
N ILE A 208 -11.42 20.27 -9.48
CA ILE A 208 -10.20 20.97 -9.95
C ILE A 208 -9.83 20.43 -11.33
N ASP A 209 -9.85 21.30 -12.35
CA ASP A 209 -9.47 20.94 -13.72
C ASP A 209 -8.01 20.48 -13.78
N SER A 210 -7.79 19.20 -14.03
CA SER A 210 -6.46 18.62 -13.97
C SER A 210 -6.24 17.51 -15.01
N ASP A 211 -5.03 17.48 -15.56
CA ASP A 211 -4.50 16.47 -16.46
C ASP A 211 -3.22 15.82 -15.89
N ALA A 212 -2.89 14.60 -16.36
CA ALA A 212 -1.64 13.95 -16.00
C ALA A 212 -0.91 13.41 -17.23
N PHE A 213 0.40 13.59 -17.29
CA PHE A 213 1.26 13.21 -18.40
C PHE A 213 2.40 12.31 -17.92
N THR A 214 2.42 11.09 -18.43
CA THR A 214 3.37 10.03 -18.04
C THR A 214 4.27 9.60 -19.20
N ASP A 215 4.13 10.24 -20.34
CA ASP A 215 4.96 10.03 -21.52
C ASP A 215 5.49 11.37 -22.09
N ARG A 216 6.65 11.29 -22.72
CA ARG A 216 7.37 12.46 -23.23
C ARG A 216 6.59 13.25 -24.28
N PHE A 217 5.86 12.55 -25.17
CA PHE A 217 5.19 13.20 -26.28
C PHE A 217 4.01 14.03 -25.81
N SER A 218 3.10 13.42 -25.05
CA SER A 218 1.93 14.09 -24.47
C SER A 218 2.33 15.24 -23.59
N MET A 219 3.36 15.05 -22.74
CA MET A 219 3.93 16.09 -21.88
C MET A 219 4.41 17.30 -22.71
N THR A 220 5.25 17.11 -23.72
CA THR A 220 5.79 18.18 -24.54
C THR A 220 4.69 18.96 -25.25
N LEU A 221 3.72 18.24 -25.83
CA LEU A 221 2.61 18.85 -26.58
C LEU A 221 1.75 19.75 -25.70
N LYS A 222 1.46 19.32 -24.49
CA LYS A 222 0.58 20.05 -23.56
C LYS A 222 1.30 21.22 -22.89
N LEU A 223 2.55 21.02 -22.51
CA LEU A 223 3.36 22.07 -21.88
C LEU A 223 3.73 23.21 -22.83
N ALA A 224 3.68 22.99 -24.14
CA ALA A 224 3.88 24.05 -25.14
C ALA A 224 2.81 25.18 -25.07
N ASN A 225 1.65 24.89 -24.45
CA ASN A 225 0.52 25.83 -24.32
C ASN A 225 0.29 26.27 -22.86
N LEU A 226 1.32 26.23 -22.02
CA LEU A 226 1.27 26.70 -20.65
C LEU A 226 1.01 28.21 -20.58
N LYS A 227 0.27 28.60 -19.54
CA LYS A 227 0.03 30.00 -19.19
C LYS A 227 0.52 30.30 -17.78
N PRO A 228 0.74 31.57 -17.42
CA PRO A 228 1.21 31.94 -16.09
C PRO A 228 0.30 31.51 -14.93
N ASP A 229 -0.99 31.38 -15.18
CA ASP A 229 -2.02 30.94 -14.23
C ASP A 229 -2.21 29.40 -14.17
N ASP A 230 -1.37 28.63 -14.86
CA ASP A 230 -1.31 27.16 -14.74
C ASP A 230 -0.39 26.73 -13.59
N LEU A 231 -0.70 25.59 -12.98
CA LEU A 231 0.14 24.91 -12.00
C LEU A 231 0.70 23.61 -12.59
N VAL A 232 2.02 23.46 -12.57
CA VAL A 232 2.70 22.22 -12.97
C VAL A 232 3.23 21.53 -11.72
N VAL A 233 2.75 20.31 -11.45
CA VAL A 233 3.13 19.46 -10.33
C VAL A 233 3.93 18.28 -10.84
N ALA A 234 5.18 18.15 -10.41
CA ALA A 234 6.05 17.06 -10.83
C ALA A 234 6.30 16.07 -9.70
N PHE A 235 6.05 14.79 -9.99
CA PHE A 235 6.50 13.68 -9.17
C PHE A 235 7.80 13.11 -9.76
N SER A 236 8.88 13.14 -8.99
CA SER A 236 10.16 12.53 -9.38
C SER A 236 10.98 12.21 -8.15
N HIS A 237 11.19 10.93 -7.86
CA HIS A 237 11.94 10.48 -6.69
C HIS A 237 13.36 11.09 -6.65
N SER A 238 14.13 10.92 -7.71
CA SER A 238 15.50 11.48 -7.81
C SER A 238 15.53 13.00 -8.03
N GLY A 239 14.47 13.55 -8.60
CA GLY A 239 14.46 14.94 -9.05
C GLY A 239 15.38 15.23 -10.27
N GLU A 240 15.89 14.17 -10.91
CA GLU A 240 16.87 14.26 -12.00
C GLU A 240 16.34 13.75 -13.35
N THR A 241 15.13 13.20 -13.40
CA THR A 241 14.53 12.67 -14.64
C THR A 241 14.53 13.75 -15.72
N PRO A 242 15.26 13.57 -16.84
CA PRO A 242 15.51 14.64 -17.81
C PRO A 242 14.25 15.25 -18.39
N GLU A 243 13.24 14.40 -18.65
CA GLU A 243 11.95 14.83 -19.19
C GLU A 243 11.19 15.72 -18.21
N VAL A 244 11.20 15.38 -16.93
CA VAL A 244 10.53 16.14 -15.85
C VAL A 244 11.24 17.47 -15.63
N VAL A 245 12.58 17.46 -15.60
CA VAL A 245 13.39 18.67 -15.49
C VAL A 245 13.16 19.60 -16.68
N ASN A 246 13.12 19.08 -17.90
CA ASN A 246 12.82 19.87 -19.09
C ASN A 246 11.39 20.46 -19.05
N ALA A 247 10.42 19.70 -18.54
CA ALA A 247 9.06 20.19 -18.33
C ALA A 247 9.02 21.40 -17.39
N PHE A 248 9.78 21.35 -16.29
CA PHE A 248 9.89 22.49 -15.36
C PHE A 248 10.55 23.71 -16.01
N LYS A 249 11.57 23.53 -16.84
CA LYS A 249 12.18 24.64 -17.62
C LYS A 249 11.19 25.26 -18.60
N LEU A 250 10.32 24.46 -19.21
CA LEU A 250 9.25 24.99 -20.08
C LEU A 250 8.21 25.76 -19.27
N ALA A 251 7.81 25.24 -18.12
CA ALA A 251 6.89 25.89 -17.20
C ALA A 251 7.46 27.24 -16.66
N GLU A 252 8.75 27.26 -16.36
CA GLU A 252 9.45 28.49 -15.98
C GLU A 252 9.40 29.56 -17.07
N LYS A 253 9.71 29.18 -18.31
CA LYS A 253 9.64 30.09 -19.46
C LYS A 253 8.25 30.65 -19.73
N ALA A 254 7.22 29.83 -19.42
CA ALA A 254 5.82 30.23 -19.54
C ALA A 254 5.32 31.10 -18.37
N GLY A 255 6.11 31.22 -17.29
CA GLY A 255 5.72 31.89 -16.05
C GLY A 255 4.76 31.10 -15.18
N ALA A 256 4.55 29.79 -15.47
CA ALA A 256 3.66 28.92 -14.71
C ALA A 256 4.28 28.53 -13.35
N THR A 257 3.43 28.37 -12.33
CA THR A 257 3.87 27.93 -11.01
C THR A 257 4.28 26.45 -11.05
N ARG A 258 5.36 26.11 -10.34
CA ARG A 258 5.98 24.79 -10.31
C ARG A 258 6.04 24.23 -8.90
N LEU A 259 5.43 23.08 -8.67
CA LEU A 259 5.49 22.33 -7.43
C LEU A 259 6.25 21.01 -7.68
N ALA A 260 7.36 20.81 -6.98
CA ALA A 260 8.12 19.57 -7.01
C ALA A 260 7.74 18.67 -5.83
N ILE A 261 7.46 17.38 -6.10
CA ILE A 261 7.29 16.35 -5.08
C ILE A 261 8.41 15.33 -5.32
N THR A 262 9.40 15.29 -4.42
CA THR A 262 10.65 14.56 -4.63
C THR A 262 11.25 14.08 -3.31
N HIS A 263 12.11 13.06 -3.37
CA HIS A 263 12.93 12.64 -2.23
C HIS A 263 14.22 13.46 -2.11
N SER A 264 14.72 13.98 -3.22
CA SER A 264 16.00 14.69 -3.26
C SER A 264 15.87 16.13 -2.79
N THR A 265 16.63 16.48 -1.75
CA THR A 265 16.75 17.87 -1.26
C THR A 265 17.59 18.75 -2.18
N HIS A 266 18.49 18.13 -2.97
CA HIS A 266 19.41 18.82 -3.87
C HIS A 266 19.35 18.16 -5.26
N SER A 267 18.49 18.68 -6.12
CA SER A 267 18.32 18.18 -7.48
C SER A 267 17.99 19.34 -8.43
N PRO A 268 18.12 19.12 -9.74
CA PRO A 268 17.66 20.09 -10.73
C PRO A 268 16.17 20.46 -10.56
N LEU A 269 15.35 19.49 -10.14
CA LEU A 269 13.92 19.70 -9.95
C LEU A 269 13.64 20.62 -8.74
N THR A 270 14.32 20.38 -7.60
CA THR A 270 14.18 21.23 -6.41
C THR A 270 14.66 22.66 -6.67
N SER A 271 15.71 22.82 -7.48
CA SER A 271 16.23 24.15 -7.83
C SER A 271 15.30 24.94 -8.75
N LEU A 272 14.50 24.28 -9.57
CA LEU A 272 13.55 24.88 -10.51
C LEU A 272 12.14 25.07 -9.92
N GLY A 273 11.80 24.38 -8.84
CA GLY A 273 10.48 24.47 -8.19
C GLY A 273 10.27 25.79 -7.46
N ASN A 274 9.09 26.38 -7.60
CA ASN A 274 8.66 27.49 -6.72
C ASN A 274 8.29 26.97 -5.33
N TYR A 275 7.78 25.75 -5.28
CA TYR A 275 7.45 25.00 -4.07
C TYR A 275 8.03 23.60 -4.17
N VAL A 276 8.46 23.07 -3.03
CA VAL A 276 9.01 21.71 -2.93
C VAL A 276 8.38 21.00 -1.75
N LEU A 277 7.82 19.84 -2.00
CA LEU A 277 7.42 18.89 -0.97
C LEU A 277 8.37 17.71 -1.00
N LEU A 278 8.94 17.41 0.16
CA LEU A 278 9.88 16.32 0.30
C LEU A 278 9.14 15.06 0.77
N THR A 279 9.45 13.94 0.12
CA THR A 279 8.97 12.62 0.53
C THR A 279 10.12 11.80 1.08
N CYS A 280 9.88 11.02 2.13
CA CYS A 280 10.79 10.00 2.60
C CYS A 280 10.45 8.64 2.00
N GLY A 281 11.46 7.80 1.93
CA GLY A 281 11.38 6.43 1.46
C GLY A 281 12.76 6.02 1.01
N GLU A 282 13.40 5.08 1.75
CA GLU A 282 14.66 4.51 1.31
C GLU A 282 14.49 3.93 -0.08
N SER A 283 15.46 4.23 -0.95
CA SER A 283 15.55 3.62 -2.28
C SER A 283 16.07 2.18 -2.13
N GLU A 284 15.27 1.32 -1.51
CA GLU A 284 15.53 -0.11 -1.60
C GLU A 284 15.32 -0.51 -3.05
N ARG A 285 16.47 -0.75 -3.69
CA ARG A 285 16.55 -1.05 -5.11
C ARG A 285 16.14 -2.50 -5.37
N TYR A 286 14.88 -2.82 -5.17
CA TYR A 286 14.32 -3.99 -5.79
C TYR A 286 13.95 -3.64 -7.23
N GLN A 287 14.81 -4.02 -8.17
CA GLN A 287 14.58 -3.86 -9.62
C GLN A 287 14.24 -2.45 -10.09
N GLY A 288 14.77 -1.42 -9.40
CA GLY A 288 14.62 -0.02 -9.85
C GLY A 288 13.38 0.72 -9.36
N ASP A 289 12.55 0.11 -8.53
CA ASP A 289 11.34 0.75 -7.99
C ASP A 289 11.34 0.68 -6.45
N SER A 290 11.14 1.81 -5.78
CA SER A 290 11.08 1.88 -4.32
C SER A 290 9.65 1.74 -3.84
N ILE A 291 9.38 0.74 -2.99
CA ILE A 291 8.06 0.57 -2.34
C ILE A 291 7.70 1.81 -1.53
N GLY A 292 8.65 2.38 -0.78
CA GLY A 292 8.46 3.60 -0.01
C GLY A 292 8.03 4.78 -0.88
N THR A 293 8.66 4.98 -2.04
CA THR A 293 8.29 6.03 -3.00
C THR A 293 6.87 5.86 -3.54
N ARG A 294 6.46 4.63 -3.85
CA ARG A 294 5.11 4.35 -4.36
C ARG A 294 4.01 4.67 -3.35
N VAL A 295 4.32 4.63 -2.07
CA VAL A 295 3.38 4.98 -1.00
C VAL A 295 3.46 6.45 -0.63
N SER A 296 4.67 7.00 -0.44
CA SER A 296 4.85 8.37 0.05
C SER A 296 4.42 9.43 -0.97
N GLN A 297 4.67 9.24 -2.27
CA GLN A 297 4.25 10.20 -3.29
C GLN A 297 2.72 10.36 -3.42
N PRO A 298 1.90 9.27 -3.48
CA PRO A 298 0.45 9.41 -3.49
C PRO A 298 -0.15 9.95 -2.18
N PHE A 299 0.61 9.88 -1.08
CA PHE A 299 0.19 10.41 0.21
C PHE A 299 0.20 11.94 0.24
N MET A 300 1.16 12.58 -0.46
CA MET A 300 1.30 14.04 -0.56
C MET A 300 0.21 14.67 -1.41
#